data_3bac3ac214a6357037cdcf2688edbe8f
#
_entry.id   3bac3ac214a6357037cdcf2688edbe8f
#
_cell.length_a   1.000
_cell.length_b   1.000
_cell.length_c   1.000
_cell.angle_alpha   90.00
_cell.angle_beta   90.00
_cell.angle_gamma   90.00
#
_symmetry.space_group_name_H-M   'P 1'
#
loop_
_entity.id
_entity.type
_entity.pdbx_description
1 polymer ?
#
loop_
_entity_poly.entity_id
_entity_poly.type
_entity_poly.pdbx_seq_one_letter_code
_entity_poly.pdbx_strand_id
1 'polypeptide(L)'
;MQWMKWGLLASMLPAVALAGNRWNVTVPGGNMRFQGVVVAEACSVAAGDRLMTVKMGQVSSHRFHAVGEESNPIAFDIHLEDCSTEVSQHVGVSFQGVADGKDPNVLSVGEGAGIASGIGIALFDDQGGRIALNDDPVRWVRLHDGPTTLHFVAKYRSTARQVVGGTANAQAWFALTYQ
;
A
#
# COMPACT_ATOMS: atom_id res chain seq x y z
N MET A 1 26.98 55.87 -92.87
CA MET A 1 27.29 54.47 -92.53
C MET A 1 27.26 54.28 -91.03
N GLN A 2 26.18 53.81 -90.49
CA GLN A 2 25.97 53.71 -89.05
C GLN A 2 25.62 52.22 -88.71
N TRP A 3 26.42 51.62 -87.89
CA TRP A 3 26.23 50.33 -87.44
C TRP A 3 25.53 50.29 -86.06
N MET A 4 24.37 49.71 -86.03
CA MET A 4 23.52 49.59 -84.88
C MET A 4 24.01 48.48 -83.94
N LYS A 5 24.39 48.82 -82.70
CA LYS A 5 24.78 47.87 -81.71
C LYS A 5 23.52 47.41 -80.95
N TRP A 6 23.15 46.20 -81.09
CA TRP A 6 22.12 45.59 -80.24
C TRP A 6 22.75 44.99 -78.99
N GLY A 7 22.35 45.56 -77.84
CA GLY A 7 22.76 45.07 -76.57
C GLY A 7 21.81 43.89 -76.12
N LEU A 8 22.37 42.76 -75.85
CA LEU A 8 21.69 41.65 -75.23
C LEU A 8 21.57 41.93 -73.71
N LEU A 9 20.38 42.17 -73.22
CA LEU A 9 20.03 42.09 -71.80
C LEU A 9 19.89 40.62 -71.38
N ALA A 10 20.89 40.04 -70.73
CA ALA A 10 20.78 38.79 -70.08
C ALA A 10 20.05 38.98 -68.71
N SER A 11 18.82 38.52 -68.63
CA SER A 11 18.04 38.48 -67.39
C SER A 11 18.56 37.35 -66.50
N MET A 12 19.29 37.72 -65.44
CA MET A 12 19.60 36.82 -64.34
C MET A 12 18.38 36.59 -63.45
N LEU A 13 17.73 35.41 -63.57
CA LEU A 13 16.75 34.90 -62.65
C LEU A 13 17.50 34.33 -61.43
N PRO A 14 17.18 34.75 -60.19
CA PRO A 14 17.73 34.11 -59.03
C PRO A 14 17.13 32.73 -58.87
N ALA A 15 17.93 31.66 -58.96
CA ALA A 15 17.53 30.32 -58.58
C ALA A 15 17.43 30.26 -57.05
N VAL A 16 16.21 30.29 -56.51
CA VAL A 16 15.90 29.93 -55.14
C VAL A 16 16.19 28.43 -54.92
N ALA A 17 17.38 28.15 -54.43
CA ALA A 17 17.70 26.80 -53.98
C ALA A 17 16.88 26.50 -52.71
N LEU A 18 15.79 25.75 -52.85
CA LEU A 18 15.06 25.13 -51.77
C LEU A 18 15.92 23.97 -51.20
N ALA A 19 16.90 24.33 -50.38
CA ALA A 19 17.64 23.37 -49.59
C ALA A 19 16.73 22.87 -48.43
N GLY A 20 15.73 22.06 -48.75
CA GLY A 20 14.99 21.33 -47.78
C GLY A 20 15.91 20.25 -47.14
N ASN A 21 16.39 20.52 -45.97
CA ASN A 21 17.22 19.57 -45.23
C ASN A 21 16.33 18.40 -44.77
N ARG A 22 16.18 17.35 -45.59
CA ARG A 22 15.46 16.10 -45.28
C ARG A 22 16.43 15.01 -44.80
N TRP A 23 17.39 15.40 -43.98
CA TRP A 23 18.28 14.42 -43.39
C TRP A 23 17.62 13.88 -42.11
N ASN A 24 17.05 12.66 -42.21
CA ASN A 24 16.72 11.88 -41.02
C ASN A 24 18.04 11.35 -40.45
N VAL A 25 18.56 12.03 -39.43
CA VAL A 25 19.75 11.56 -38.72
C VAL A 25 19.33 10.60 -37.64
N THR A 26 19.61 9.31 -37.81
CA THR A 26 19.46 8.30 -36.76
C THR A 26 20.76 8.26 -35.97
N VAL A 27 20.72 8.68 -34.73
CA VAL A 27 21.86 8.58 -33.81
C VAL A 27 21.71 7.29 -33.02
N PRO A 28 22.80 6.53 -32.77
CA PRO A 28 22.74 5.38 -31.88
C PRO A 28 22.26 5.82 -30.50
N GLY A 29 21.11 5.32 -30.07
CA GLY A 29 20.61 5.53 -28.72
C GLY A 29 21.39 4.71 -27.68
N GLY A 30 21.04 4.87 -26.42
CA GLY A 30 21.59 4.03 -25.34
C GLY A 30 20.94 2.65 -25.28
N ASN A 31 21.57 1.73 -24.59
CA ASN A 31 21.00 0.44 -24.25
C ASN A 31 20.07 0.57 -23.04
N MET A 32 18.88 0.01 -23.13
CA MET A 32 17.93 -0.08 -22.05
C MET A 32 17.84 -1.53 -21.58
N ARG A 33 17.93 -1.73 -20.27
CA ARG A 33 17.79 -3.04 -19.65
C ARG A 33 16.51 -3.06 -18.83
N PHE A 34 15.62 -3.96 -19.16
CA PHE A 34 14.39 -4.21 -18.39
C PHE A 34 14.66 -5.39 -17.47
N GLN A 35 14.44 -5.20 -16.17
CA GLN A 35 14.56 -6.24 -15.17
C GLN A 35 13.27 -6.25 -14.35
N GLY A 36 12.69 -7.40 -14.18
CA GLY A 36 11.48 -7.61 -13.39
C GLY A 36 11.41 -9.05 -12.91
N VAL A 37 10.67 -9.28 -11.85
CA VAL A 37 10.36 -10.61 -11.32
C VAL A 37 8.86 -10.79 -11.45
N VAL A 38 8.44 -11.92 -11.99
CA VAL A 38 7.05 -12.37 -11.96
C VAL A 38 6.95 -13.35 -10.80
N VAL A 39 6.17 -12.98 -9.79
CA VAL A 39 5.88 -13.85 -8.64
C VAL A 39 4.51 -14.46 -8.83
N ALA A 40 4.36 -15.74 -8.48
CA ALA A 40 3.08 -16.40 -8.43
C ALA A 40 2.49 -16.18 -7.03
N GLU A 41 1.50 -15.32 -6.92
CA GLU A 41 0.71 -15.17 -5.70
C GLU A 41 -0.36 -16.26 -5.68
N ALA A 42 -0.54 -16.91 -4.52
CA ALA A 42 -1.55 -17.96 -4.41
C ALA A 42 -2.98 -17.41 -4.41
N CYS A 43 -3.17 -16.19 -3.93
CA CYS A 43 -4.46 -15.48 -3.88
C CYS A 43 -4.30 -14.01 -4.22
N SER A 44 -5.37 -13.35 -4.67
CA SER A 44 -5.48 -11.90 -4.74
C SER A 44 -6.28 -11.35 -3.55
N VAL A 45 -5.94 -10.16 -3.06
CA VAL A 45 -6.75 -9.47 -2.04
C VAL A 45 -7.93 -8.80 -2.74
N ALA A 46 -9.14 -9.00 -2.22
CA ALA A 46 -10.34 -8.34 -2.73
C ALA A 46 -10.15 -6.81 -2.79
N ALA A 47 -10.64 -6.19 -3.86
CA ALA A 47 -10.39 -4.77 -4.11
C ALA A 47 -10.90 -3.85 -2.97
N GLY A 48 -11.99 -4.23 -2.29
CA GLY A 48 -12.55 -3.50 -1.15
C GLY A 48 -11.67 -3.54 0.10
N ASP A 49 -10.83 -4.56 0.25
CA ASP A 49 -10.04 -4.79 1.45
C ASP A 49 -8.63 -4.19 1.37
N ARG A 50 -8.21 -3.75 0.18
CA ARG A 50 -6.92 -3.07 -0.01
C ARG A 50 -6.83 -1.72 0.71
N LEU A 51 -7.97 -1.07 0.94
CA LEU A 51 -8.10 0.18 1.68
C LEU A 51 -9.35 0.10 2.55
N MET A 52 -9.28 -0.65 3.65
CA MET A 52 -10.41 -0.82 4.56
C MET A 52 -10.36 0.15 5.74
N THR A 53 -11.52 0.45 6.29
CA THR A 53 -11.66 1.20 7.55
C THR A 53 -12.44 0.38 8.57
N VAL A 54 -11.76 -0.04 9.63
CA VAL A 54 -12.39 -0.71 10.77
C VAL A 54 -12.93 0.36 11.73
N LYS A 55 -14.25 0.41 11.89
CA LYS A 55 -14.90 1.40 12.78
C LYS A 55 -14.89 0.89 14.21
N MET A 56 -13.97 1.40 15.02
CA MET A 56 -13.76 0.99 16.41
C MET A 56 -14.86 1.45 17.39
N GLY A 57 -15.73 2.37 16.97
CA GLY A 57 -16.77 2.93 17.82
C GLY A 57 -16.23 3.82 18.93
N GLN A 58 -17.04 4.01 19.97
CA GLN A 58 -16.72 4.82 21.15
C GLN A 58 -16.63 3.93 22.39
N VAL A 59 -15.61 4.15 23.21
CA VAL A 59 -15.45 3.47 24.49
C VAL A 59 -15.14 4.50 25.59
N SER A 60 -15.72 4.33 26.78
CA SER A 60 -15.42 5.19 27.90
C SER A 60 -14.04 4.88 28.48
N SER A 61 -13.23 5.92 28.72
CA SER A 61 -11.92 5.77 29.40
C SER A 61 -12.05 5.17 30.81
N HIS A 62 -13.19 5.35 31.47
CA HIS A 62 -13.49 4.76 32.78
C HIS A 62 -13.61 3.23 32.78
N ARG A 63 -13.63 2.58 31.61
CA ARG A 63 -13.58 1.12 31.52
C ARG A 63 -12.23 0.53 31.83
N PHE A 64 -11.18 1.32 31.70
CA PHE A 64 -9.79 0.86 31.82
C PHE A 64 -9.25 1.25 33.19
N HIS A 65 -9.11 0.26 34.07
CA HIS A 65 -8.64 0.43 35.46
C HIS A 65 -7.19 -0.05 35.64
N ALA A 66 -6.72 -0.93 34.75
CA ALA A 66 -5.39 -1.50 34.77
C ALA A 66 -4.77 -1.57 33.38
N VAL A 67 -3.43 -1.64 33.34
CA VAL A 67 -2.70 -1.88 32.08
C VAL A 67 -3.07 -3.26 31.54
N GLY A 68 -3.35 -3.31 30.24
CA GLY A 68 -3.67 -4.53 29.54
C GLY A 68 -5.17 -4.86 29.46
N GLU A 69 -6.04 -4.03 30.06
CA GLU A 69 -7.49 -4.19 29.89
C GLU A 69 -7.93 -3.86 28.47
N GLU A 70 -8.92 -4.60 27.98
CA GLU A 70 -9.40 -4.55 26.62
C GLU A 70 -10.85 -4.13 26.52
N SER A 71 -11.19 -3.45 25.42
CA SER A 71 -12.57 -3.13 25.06
C SER A 71 -13.32 -4.33 24.53
N ASN A 72 -14.60 -4.12 24.19
CA ASN A 72 -15.35 -5.10 23.40
C ASN A 72 -14.65 -5.33 22.05
N PRO A 73 -14.69 -6.58 21.55
CA PRO A 73 -14.09 -6.93 20.27
C PRO A 73 -14.86 -6.29 19.10
N ILE A 74 -14.13 -5.86 18.11
CA ILE A 74 -14.63 -5.42 16.80
C ILE A 74 -14.06 -6.36 15.76
N ALA A 75 -14.92 -7.18 15.17
CA ALA A 75 -14.51 -8.11 14.11
C ALA A 75 -14.28 -7.36 12.80
N PHE A 76 -13.31 -7.82 12.03
CA PHE A 76 -13.07 -7.41 10.65
C PHE A 76 -12.49 -8.58 9.86
N ASP A 77 -12.74 -8.58 8.57
CA ASP A 77 -12.37 -9.67 7.67
C ASP A 77 -11.44 -9.16 6.56
N ILE A 78 -10.55 -10.04 6.09
CA ILE A 78 -9.78 -9.85 4.88
C ILE A 78 -10.20 -10.94 3.89
N HIS A 79 -10.73 -10.53 2.75
CA HIS A 79 -11.20 -11.44 1.72
C HIS A 79 -10.10 -11.67 0.68
N LEU A 80 -9.78 -12.93 0.48
CA LEU A 80 -8.89 -13.39 -0.58
C LEU A 80 -9.73 -13.99 -1.70
N GLU A 81 -9.36 -13.69 -2.93
CA GLU A 81 -10.00 -14.15 -4.16
C GLU A 81 -9.02 -14.94 -5.01
N ASP A 82 -9.53 -15.76 -5.90
CA ASP A 82 -8.76 -16.54 -6.88
C ASP A 82 -7.62 -17.36 -6.26
N CYS A 83 -7.83 -17.89 -5.05
CA CYS A 83 -6.82 -18.73 -4.41
C CYS A 83 -6.59 -20.01 -5.18
N SER A 84 -5.32 -20.43 -5.31
CA SER A 84 -4.88 -21.67 -5.94
C SER A 84 -3.99 -22.48 -4.99
N THR A 85 -4.45 -23.65 -4.63
CA THR A 85 -3.70 -24.59 -3.78
C THR A 85 -2.55 -25.29 -4.51
N GLU A 86 -2.48 -25.16 -5.84
CA GLU A 86 -1.33 -25.59 -6.64
C GLU A 86 -0.10 -24.68 -6.45
N VAL A 87 -0.33 -23.39 -6.09
CA VAL A 87 0.72 -22.41 -5.86
C VAL A 87 1.18 -22.45 -4.40
N SER A 88 0.24 -22.46 -3.46
CA SER A 88 0.53 -22.51 -2.02
C SER A 88 -0.66 -23.06 -1.25
N GLN A 89 -0.38 -23.78 -0.15
CA GLN A 89 -1.42 -24.42 0.66
C GLN A 89 -1.78 -23.64 1.93
N HIS A 90 -0.95 -22.69 2.33
CA HIS A 90 -1.17 -21.92 3.55
C HIS A 90 -0.87 -20.43 3.32
N VAL A 91 -1.60 -19.60 4.04
CA VAL A 91 -1.37 -18.16 4.10
C VAL A 91 -1.24 -17.71 5.54
N GLY A 92 -0.25 -16.89 5.81
CA GLY A 92 -0.08 -16.16 7.06
C GLY A 92 -0.27 -14.66 6.82
N VAL A 93 -0.81 -13.96 7.82
CA VAL A 93 -0.99 -12.51 7.79
C VAL A 93 -0.12 -11.87 8.85
N SER A 94 0.66 -10.89 8.46
CA SER A 94 1.37 -10.00 9.37
C SER A 94 0.80 -8.58 9.28
N PHE A 95 0.85 -7.87 10.42
CA PHE A 95 0.42 -6.48 10.49
C PHE A 95 1.59 -5.58 10.86
N GLN A 96 1.77 -4.52 10.10
CA GLN A 96 2.82 -3.54 10.29
C GLN A 96 2.20 -2.18 10.59
N GLY A 97 2.79 -1.45 11.55
CA GLY A 97 2.30 -0.14 11.92
C GLY A 97 3.17 0.51 12.99
N VAL A 98 2.80 1.73 13.35
CA VAL A 98 3.47 2.44 14.45
C VAL A 98 3.03 1.80 15.75
N ALA A 99 3.98 1.21 16.49
CA ALA A 99 3.71 0.60 17.80
C ALA A 99 3.57 1.67 18.89
N ASP A 100 2.78 1.36 19.94
CA ASP A 100 2.70 2.17 21.14
C ASP A 100 4.04 2.10 21.90
N GLY A 101 4.48 3.22 22.44
CA GLY A 101 5.78 3.30 23.12
C GLY A 101 5.88 2.51 24.43
N LYS A 102 4.77 1.99 24.97
CA LYS A 102 4.71 1.20 26.21
C LYS A 102 4.35 -0.27 25.96
N ASP A 103 3.61 -0.58 24.91
CA ASP A 103 3.32 -1.96 24.47
C ASP A 103 3.61 -2.09 22.95
N PRO A 104 4.74 -2.70 22.55
CA PRO A 104 5.14 -2.80 21.14
C PRO A 104 4.22 -3.67 20.30
N ASN A 105 3.32 -4.43 20.92
CA ASN A 105 2.33 -5.26 20.23
C ASN A 105 0.96 -4.58 20.11
N VAL A 106 0.90 -3.27 20.29
CA VAL A 106 -0.32 -2.46 20.21
C VAL A 106 -0.08 -1.31 19.23
N LEU A 107 -0.98 -1.08 18.32
CA LEU A 107 -0.90 0.07 17.41
C LEU A 107 -1.08 1.37 18.20
N SER A 108 -0.17 2.30 17.97
CA SER A 108 -0.27 3.65 18.51
C SER A 108 -1.44 4.40 17.90
N VAL A 109 -2.17 5.13 18.72
CA VAL A 109 -3.21 6.08 18.28
C VAL A 109 -2.66 7.49 18.04
N GLY A 110 -1.33 7.63 18.14
CA GLY A 110 -0.62 8.90 18.03
C GLY A 110 -0.53 9.66 19.36
N GLU A 111 0.03 10.86 19.29
CA GLU A 111 0.22 11.75 20.43
C GLU A 111 -0.17 13.18 20.07
N GLY A 112 -0.70 13.94 21.02
CA GLY A 112 -1.01 15.34 20.83
C GLY A 112 -2.29 15.80 21.53
N ALA A 113 -2.59 17.08 21.39
CA ALA A 113 -3.80 17.66 21.96
C ALA A 113 -5.05 17.07 21.31
N GLY A 114 -6.01 16.61 22.12
CA GLY A 114 -7.25 15.98 21.64
C GLY A 114 -7.12 14.51 21.23
N ILE A 115 -5.93 13.93 21.30
CA ILE A 115 -5.69 12.50 21.06
C ILE A 115 -5.75 11.76 22.40
N ALA A 116 -6.34 10.56 22.38
CA ALA A 116 -6.39 9.69 23.55
C ALA A 116 -4.97 9.26 23.96
N SER A 117 -4.72 9.08 25.24
CA SER A 117 -3.44 8.62 25.72
C SER A 117 -3.57 7.44 26.69
N GLY A 118 -2.51 6.62 26.78
CA GLY A 118 -2.49 5.41 27.60
C GLY A 118 -3.34 4.28 27.05
N ILE A 119 -3.64 4.31 25.75
CA ILE A 119 -4.45 3.34 25.03
C ILE A 119 -3.92 3.18 23.60
N GLY A 120 -4.14 2.01 23.01
CA GLY A 120 -3.86 1.72 21.62
C GLY A 120 -4.78 0.65 21.08
N ILE A 121 -4.53 0.14 19.89
CA ILE A 121 -5.33 -0.91 19.26
C ILE A 121 -4.52 -2.19 19.16
N ALA A 122 -4.98 -3.24 19.83
CA ALA A 122 -4.44 -4.59 19.74
C ALA A 122 -5.23 -5.41 18.72
N LEU A 123 -4.52 -6.22 17.93
CA LEU A 123 -5.09 -7.11 16.92
C LEU A 123 -5.02 -8.56 17.41
N PHE A 124 -6.03 -9.33 17.04
CA PHE A 124 -6.19 -10.71 17.43
C PHE A 124 -6.65 -11.56 16.23
N ASP A 125 -6.27 -12.81 16.24
CA ASP A 125 -6.79 -13.81 15.31
C ASP A 125 -8.20 -14.30 15.71
N ASP A 126 -8.78 -15.16 14.89
CA ASP A 126 -10.11 -15.79 15.10
C ASP A 126 -10.18 -16.69 16.35
N GLN A 127 -9.04 -17.10 16.91
CA GLN A 127 -8.96 -17.91 18.13
C GLN A 127 -8.69 -17.07 19.38
N GLY A 128 -8.59 -15.74 19.22
CA GLY A 128 -8.30 -14.82 20.30
C GLY A 128 -6.80 -14.73 20.67
N GLY A 129 -5.94 -15.29 19.85
CA GLY A 129 -4.49 -15.11 19.95
C GLY A 129 -4.11 -13.69 19.56
N ARG A 130 -3.31 -13.00 20.40
CA ARG A 130 -2.82 -11.66 20.09
C ARG A 130 -1.77 -11.72 18.99
N ILE A 131 -1.93 -10.90 17.98
CA ILE A 131 -1.00 -10.79 16.86
C ILE A 131 0.07 -9.75 17.23
N ALA A 132 1.34 -10.16 17.13
CA ALA A 132 2.46 -9.24 17.27
C ALA A 132 2.52 -8.30 16.07
N LEU A 133 2.83 -7.01 16.32
CA LEU A 133 3.03 -6.03 15.27
C LEU A 133 4.45 -6.09 14.74
N ASN A 134 4.60 -5.79 13.46
CA ASN A 134 5.91 -5.68 12.80
C ASN A 134 6.74 -6.96 12.87
N ASP A 135 6.08 -8.09 12.97
CA ASP A 135 6.68 -9.42 13.09
C ASP A 135 6.12 -10.35 12.01
N ASP A 136 6.76 -11.49 11.81
CA ASP A 136 6.32 -12.50 10.87
C ASP A 136 5.02 -13.17 11.32
N PRO A 137 4.23 -13.75 10.40
CA PRO A 137 3.00 -14.45 10.76
C PRO A 137 3.30 -15.65 11.66
N VAL A 138 2.68 -15.68 12.83
CA VAL A 138 2.77 -16.83 13.76
C VAL A 138 1.74 -17.89 13.41
N ARG A 139 0.62 -17.47 12.81
CA ARG A 139 -0.50 -18.33 12.47
C ARG A 139 -0.65 -18.47 10.97
N TRP A 140 -0.89 -19.71 10.53
CA TRP A 140 -1.10 -20.09 9.16
C TRP A 140 -2.50 -20.65 8.96
N VAL A 141 -3.21 -20.12 7.97
CA VAL A 141 -4.54 -20.59 7.57
C VAL A 141 -4.40 -21.44 6.32
N ARG A 142 -5.07 -22.59 6.31
CA ARG A 142 -5.08 -23.45 5.14
C ARG A 142 -5.94 -22.84 4.05
N LEU A 143 -5.38 -22.77 2.85
CA LEU A 143 -6.08 -22.28 1.65
C LEU A 143 -6.94 -23.40 1.03
N HIS A 144 -7.97 -22.97 0.33
CA HIS A 144 -8.79 -23.76 -0.57
C HIS A 144 -8.86 -23.04 -1.91
N ASP A 145 -9.11 -23.77 -2.99
CA ASP A 145 -9.28 -23.15 -4.30
C ASP A 145 -10.52 -22.25 -4.29
N GLY A 146 -10.37 -21.03 -4.84
CA GLY A 146 -11.40 -20.03 -4.84
C GLY A 146 -11.29 -19.02 -3.68
N PRO A 147 -12.41 -18.42 -3.24
CA PRO A 147 -12.38 -17.38 -2.21
C PRO A 147 -12.07 -17.94 -0.82
N THR A 148 -11.28 -17.20 -0.05
CA THR A 148 -10.96 -17.50 1.35
C THR A 148 -11.12 -16.24 2.19
N THR A 149 -11.77 -16.32 3.33
CA THR A 149 -11.93 -15.20 4.27
C THR A 149 -11.07 -15.42 5.50
N LEU A 150 -10.30 -14.42 5.86
CA LEU A 150 -9.47 -14.40 7.05
C LEU A 150 -10.12 -13.50 8.09
N HIS A 151 -10.40 -14.06 9.28
CA HIS A 151 -11.14 -13.38 10.34
C HIS A 151 -10.19 -12.82 11.40
N PHE A 152 -10.40 -11.56 11.77
CA PHE A 152 -9.60 -10.86 12.78
C PHE A 152 -10.49 -10.07 13.73
N VAL A 153 -9.88 -9.69 14.85
CA VAL A 153 -10.54 -8.87 15.86
C VAL A 153 -9.61 -7.74 16.27
N ALA A 154 -10.15 -6.52 16.34
CA ALA A 154 -9.48 -5.36 16.89
C ALA A 154 -10.11 -4.98 18.24
N LYS A 155 -9.30 -4.60 19.22
CA LYS A 155 -9.74 -4.10 20.51
C LYS A 155 -8.91 -2.90 20.93
N TYR A 156 -9.54 -1.93 21.59
CA TYR A 156 -8.75 -0.97 22.37
C TYR A 156 -8.13 -1.70 23.55
N ARG A 157 -6.86 -1.40 23.82
CA ARG A 157 -6.11 -1.95 24.94
C ARG A 157 -5.38 -0.85 25.67
N SER A 158 -5.54 -0.81 27.00
CA SER A 158 -4.83 0.13 27.84
C SER A 158 -3.34 -0.18 27.90
N THR A 159 -2.50 0.81 27.63
CA THR A 159 -1.04 0.74 27.70
C THR A 159 -0.49 1.50 28.89
N ALA A 160 -1.35 2.19 29.63
CA ALA A 160 -1.01 2.86 30.88
C ALA A 160 -2.12 2.67 31.93
N ARG A 161 -1.78 2.94 33.21
CA ARG A 161 -2.75 2.89 34.30
C ARG A 161 -3.85 3.94 34.17
N GLN A 162 -3.51 5.09 33.62
CA GLN A 162 -4.45 6.18 33.38
C GLN A 162 -4.68 6.31 31.86
N VAL A 163 -5.93 6.17 31.45
CA VAL A 163 -6.40 6.40 30.12
C VAL A 163 -7.09 7.73 30.04
N VAL A 164 -6.63 8.61 29.17
CA VAL A 164 -7.26 9.91 28.90
C VAL A 164 -8.04 9.82 27.61
N GLY A 165 -9.30 10.26 27.63
CA GLY A 165 -10.17 10.26 26.45
C GLY A 165 -9.73 11.25 25.39
N GLY A 166 -9.98 10.91 24.15
CA GLY A 166 -9.64 11.70 22.96
C GLY A 166 -9.89 10.89 21.69
N THR A 167 -9.46 11.41 20.56
CA THR A 167 -9.46 10.68 19.29
C THR A 167 -8.46 9.53 19.35
N ALA A 168 -8.88 8.33 18.93
CA ALA A 168 -8.07 7.12 18.99
C ALA A 168 -8.08 6.41 17.63
N ASN A 169 -7.39 6.98 16.65
CA ASN A 169 -7.22 6.43 15.31
C ASN A 169 -5.84 5.83 15.16
N ALA A 170 -5.74 4.68 14.51
CA ALA A 170 -4.48 4.05 14.16
C ALA A 170 -4.48 3.62 12.70
N GLN A 171 -3.31 3.39 12.16
CA GLN A 171 -3.11 2.86 10.81
C GLN A 171 -2.20 1.63 10.88
N ALA A 172 -2.55 0.62 10.09
CA ALA A 172 -1.73 -0.55 9.89
C ALA A 172 -1.73 -0.95 8.41
N TRP A 173 -0.66 -1.59 7.98
CA TRP A 173 -0.59 -2.32 6.72
C TRP A 173 -0.59 -3.80 7.04
N PHE A 174 -1.22 -4.59 6.21
CA PHE A 174 -1.09 -6.03 6.30
C PHE A 174 -0.30 -6.58 5.10
N ALA A 175 0.41 -7.66 5.33
CA ALA A 175 1.09 -8.41 4.30
C ALA A 175 0.69 -9.89 4.38
N LEU A 176 0.59 -10.52 3.22
CA LEU A 176 0.31 -11.95 3.09
C LEU A 176 1.62 -12.67 2.80
N THR A 177 1.86 -13.74 3.52
CA THR A 177 2.97 -14.66 3.29
C THR A 177 2.39 -16.03 2.98
N TYR A 178 2.91 -16.68 1.96
CA TYR A 178 2.44 -17.98 1.47
C TYR A 178 3.50 -19.07 1.69
N GLN A 179 3.06 -20.30 2.02
CA GLN A 179 3.91 -21.49 2.11
C GLN A 179 3.17 -22.78 1.74
#